data_0cbe4e73d4c00fb12a5fe7583f6bb4a1
#
_entry.id   0cbe4e73d4c00fb12a5fe7583f6bb4a1
#
_cell.length_a   1.000
_cell.length_b   1.000
_cell.length_c   1.000
_cell.angle_alpha   90.00
_cell.angle_beta   90.00
_cell.angle_gamma   90.00
#
_symmetry.space_group_name_H-M   'P 1'
#
loop_
_entity.id
_entity.type
_entity.pdbx_description
1 polymer ?
#
loop_
_entity_poly.entity_id
_entity_poly.type
_entity_poly.pdbx_seq_one_letter_code
_entity_poly.pdbx_strand_id
1 'polypeptide(L)'
;MPEDLKTRLQYYGISPWEIEVLYGFLNSHFTIIQDEIEPNDKDFVSYLDMEIPLAFNEAFFQWFDFKRWEKIKDIFKEMKRRRGSGNAIKIKINFSGNPRIIF
;
A
#
# COMPACT_ATOMS: atom_id res chain seq x y z
N MET A 1 -2.24 22.58 4.87
CA MET A 1 -1.58 21.54 5.64
C MET A 1 -0.14 21.93 5.92
N PRO A 2 0.15 22.10 7.14
CA PRO A 2 1.49 22.52 7.51
C PRO A 2 2.54 21.42 7.42
N GLU A 3 2.14 20.17 7.38
CA GLU A 3 3.09 19.06 7.40
C GLU A 3 2.90 18.13 6.22
N ASP A 4 4.04 17.69 5.67
CA ASP A 4 4.04 16.65 4.67
C ASP A 4 3.85 15.30 5.33
N LEU A 5 2.75 14.65 5.04
CA LEU A 5 2.52 13.29 5.48
C LEU A 5 3.19 12.36 4.45
N LYS A 6 4.16 11.60 4.91
CA LYS A 6 4.96 10.74 4.03
C LYS A 6 4.52 9.30 4.16
N THR A 7 4.19 8.70 3.04
CA THR A 7 3.87 7.28 2.95
C THR A 7 5.01 6.57 2.25
N ARG A 8 5.55 5.55 2.88
CA ARG A 8 6.62 4.75 2.31
C ARG A 8 6.05 3.49 1.68
N LEU A 9 6.46 3.23 0.45
CA LEU A 9 6.16 1.99 -0.26
C LEU A 9 7.47 1.24 -0.46
N GLN A 10 7.59 0.06 0.18
CA GLN A 10 8.72 -0.85 -0.04
C GLN A 10 8.20 -2.06 -0.77
N TYR A 11 8.84 -2.46 -1.84
CA TYR A 11 8.28 -3.52 -2.68
C TYR A 11 9.34 -4.24 -3.49
N TYR A 12 9.01 -5.45 -3.91
CA TYR A 12 9.71 -6.16 -4.97
C TYR A 12 8.71 -7.00 -5.77
N GLY A 13 9.04 -7.28 -7.02
CA GLY A 13 8.17 -8.08 -7.87
C GLY A 13 6.85 -7.42 -8.23
N ILE A 14 6.80 -6.09 -8.20
CA ILE A 14 5.62 -5.31 -8.55
C ILE A 14 5.94 -4.53 -9.81
N SER A 15 5.02 -4.54 -10.78
CA SER A 15 5.27 -3.83 -12.03
C SER A 15 5.25 -2.31 -11.82
N PRO A 16 6.01 -1.56 -12.61
CA PRO A 16 5.96 -0.10 -12.54
C PRO A 16 4.55 0.46 -12.74
N TRP A 17 3.76 -0.18 -13.58
CA TRP A 17 2.38 0.26 -13.82
C TRP A 17 1.52 0.14 -12.56
N GLU A 18 1.65 -0.98 -11.84
CA GLU A 18 0.90 -1.18 -10.59
C GLU A 18 1.27 -0.13 -9.54
N ILE A 19 2.57 0.15 -9.40
CA ILE A 19 3.04 1.17 -8.47
C ILE A 19 2.53 2.54 -8.87
N GLU A 20 2.50 2.84 -10.16
CA GLU A 20 2.03 4.13 -10.66
C GLU A 20 0.54 4.34 -10.36
N VAL A 21 -0.27 3.29 -10.48
CA VAL A 21 -1.68 3.35 -10.14
C VAL A 21 -1.86 3.66 -8.65
N LEU A 22 -1.12 2.96 -7.78
CA LEU A 22 -1.15 3.24 -6.34
C LEU A 22 -0.72 4.67 -6.04
N TYR A 23 0.34 5.13 -6.68
CA TYR A 23 0.83 6.48 -6.52
C TYR A 23 -0.28 7.49 -6.84
N GLY A 24 -1.02 7.27 -7.91
CA GLY A 24 -2.10 8.17 -8.31
C GLY A 24 -3.21 8.30 -7.28
N PHE A 25 -3.47 7.24 -6.49
CA PHE A 25 -4.47 7.31 -5.43
C PHE A 25 -3.95 7.93 -4.14
N LEU A 26 -2.64 7.96 -3.94
CA LEU A 26 -2.05 8.40 -2.68
C LEU A 26 -1.46 9.80 -2.74
N ASN A 27 -1.01 10.25 -3.90
CA ASN A 27 -0.17 11.44 -4.00
C ASN A 27 -0.91 12.75 -3.71
N SER A 28 -2.23 12.75 -3.75
CA SER A 28 -3.00 13.96 -3.40
C SER A 28 -3.05 14.20 -1.89
N HIS A 29 -2.76 13.17 -1.09
CA HIS A 29 -2.82 13.24 0.36
C HIS A 29 -1.46 13.03 1.02
N PHE A 30 -0.55 12.36 0.34
CA PHE A 30 0.75 11.99 0.90
C PHE A 30 1.87 12.33 -0.05
N THR A 31 3.04 12.59 0.53
CA THR A 31 4.28 12.54 -0.21
C THR A 31 4.74 11.08 -0.23
N ILE A 32 4.94 10.52 -1.41
CA ILE A 32 5.22 9.10 -1.57
C ILE A 32 6.72 8.87 -1.66
N ILE A 33 7.23 7.97 -0.83
CA ILE A 33 8.60 7.50 -0.89
C ILE A 33 8.57 6.07 -1.40
N GLN A 34 9.13 5.83 -2.57
CA GLN A 34 9.14 4.52 -3.20
C GLN A 34 10.52 3.90 -3.09
N ASP A 35 10.59 2.70 -2.53
CA ASP A 35 11.83 1.94 -2.41
C ASP A 35 11.60 0.54 -2.97
N GLU A 36 12.26 0.24 -4.08
CA GLU A 36 12.31 -1.14 -4.55
C GLU A 36 13.40 -1.86 -3.77
N ILE A 37 13.02 -2.94 -3.09
CA ILE A 37 13.93 -3.67 -2.21
C ILE A 37 14.29 -5.04 -2.80
N GLU A 38 15.36 -5.63 -2.28
CA GLU A 38 15.73 -6.98 -2.66
C GLU A 38 14.72 -7.98 -2.10
N PRO A 39 14.45 -9.09 -2.82
CA PRO A 39 13.59 -10.13 -2.28
C PRO A 39 14.12 -10.65 -0.94
N ASN A 40 13.29 -10.55 0.09
CA ASN A 40 13.67 -10.93 1.45
C ASN A 40 12.79 -12.02 2.06
N ASP A 41 11.80 -12.49 1.32
CA ASP A 41 10.91 -13.55 1.76
C ASP A 41 10.76 -14.55 0.63
N LYS A 42 11.33 -15.73 0.81
CA LYS A 42 11.33 -16.76 -0.23
C LYS A 42 9.95 -17.35 -0.49
N ASP A 43 9.02 -17.12 0.42
CA ASP A 43 7.68 -17.66 0.30
C ASP A 43 6.81 -16.84 -0.66
N PHE A 44 7.25 -15.64 -1.02
CA PHE A 44 6.45 -14.76 -1.88
C PHE A 44 7.26 -14.25 -3.06
N VAL A 45 6.65 -14.30 -4.24
CA VAL A 45 7.25 -13.81 -5.48
C VAL A 45 7.19 -12.29 -5.55
N SER A 46 6.15 -11.71 -4.95
CA SER A 46 5.92 -10.26 -4.92
C SER A 46 5.62 -9.81 -3.50
N TYR A 47 5.97 -8.57 -3.21
CA TYR A 47 5.82 -8.02 -1.86
C TYR A 47 5.56 -6.52 -1.93
N LEU A 48 4.62 -6.06 -1.12
CA LEU A 48 4.33 -4.64 -0.96
C LEU A 48 4.12 -4.34 0.52
N ASP A 49 4.87 -3.36 1.03
CA ASP A 49 4.73 -2.89 2.41
C ASP A 49 4.47 -1.39 2.33
N MET A 50 3.32 -0.98 2.84
CA MET A 50 2.91 0.42 2.85
C MET A 50 2.85 0.92 4.29
N GLU A 51 3.54 2.03 4.57
CA GLU A 51 3.48 2.68 5.87
C GLU A 51 2.68 3.97 5.75
N ILE A 52 1.60 4.06 6.52
CA ILE A 52 0.75 5.24 6.55
C ILE A 52 0.94 5.94 7.90
N PRO A 53 1.36 7.22 7.91
CA PRO A 53 1.69 7.92 9.16
C PRO A 53 0.46 8.48 9.88
N LEU A 54 -0.63 7.71 9.89
CA LEU A 54 -1.89 8.09 10.52
C LEU A 54 -2.47 6.88 11.21
N ALA A 55 -3.28 7.12 12.24
CA ALA A 55 -4.00 6.04 12.90
C ALA A 55 -5.12 5.53 12.02
N PHE A 56 -5.40 4.23 12.12
CA PHE A 56 -6.51 3.61 11.40
C PHE A 56 -7.79 3.82 12.20
N ASN A 57 -8.50 4.89 11.90
CA ASN A 57 -9.70 5.27 12.63
C ASN A 57 -10.65 6.05 11.72
N GLU A 58 -11.78 6.49 12.28
CA GLU A 58 -12.78 7.20 11.53
C GLU A 58 -12.27 8.51 10.95
N ALA A 59 -11.43 9.23 11.67
CA ALA A 59 -10.85 10.47 11.17
C ALA A 59 -10.01 10.26 9.91
N PHE A 60 -9.29 9.15 9.82
CA PHE A 60 -8.56 8.80 8.62
C PHE A 60 -9.50 8.69 7.42
N PHE A 61 -10.60 7.98 7.58
CA PHE A 61 -11.54 7.77 6.47
C PHE A 61 -12.28 9.04 6.08
N GLN A 62 -12.51 9.94 7.00
CA GLN A 62 -13.09 11.24 6.67
C GLN A 62 -12.11 12.09 5.87
N TRP A 63 -10.84 12.07 6.24
CA TRP A 63 -9.82 12.85 5.58
C TRP A 63 -9.43 12.24 4.23
N PHE A 64 -9.24 10.93 4.18
CA PHE A 64 -8.75 10.23 2.97
C PHE A 64 -9.86 9.86 2.02
N ASP A 65 -11.10 9.87 2.45
CA ASP A 65 -12.27 9.42 1.69
C ASP A 65 -12.37 7.90 1.65
N PHE A 66 -13.44 7.39 2.21
CA PHE A 66 -13.67 5.95 2.27
C PHE A 66 -13.71 5.31 0.88
N LYS A 67 -14.27 6.01 -0.12
CA LYS A 67 -14.30 5.50 -1.49
C LYS A 67 -12.91 5.32 -2.06
N ARG A 68 -12.00 6.23 -1.75
CA ARG A 68 -10.60 6.13 -2.19
C ARG A 68 -9.92 4.93 -1.55
N TRP A 69 -10.18 4.69 -0.27
CA TRP A 69 -9.68 3.52 0.43
C TRP A 69 -10.18 2.22 -0.22
N GLU A 70 -11.48 2.17 -0.59
CA GLU A 70 -12.04 1.01 -1.27
C GLU A 70 -11.38 0.77 -2.63
N LYS A 71 -11.05 1.83 -3.34
CA LYS A 71 -10.33 1.71 -4.62
C LYS A 71 -8.94 1.12 -4.43
N ILE A 72 -8.25 1.50 -3.37
CA ILE A 72 -6.93 0.93 -3.06
C ILE A 72 -7.07 -0.56 -2.78
N LYS A 73 -8.06 -0.97 -2.02
CA LYS A 73 -8.32 -2.39 -1.76
C LYS A 73 -8.61 -3.16 -3.04
N ASP A 74 -9.35 -2.54 -3.96
CA ASP A 74 -9.64 -3.16 -5.25
C ASP A 74 -8.36 -3.37 -6.06
N ILE A 75 -7.43 -2.42 -6.02
CA ILE A 75 -6.13 -2.56 -6.66
C ILE A 75 -5.38 -3.76 -6.08
N PHE A 76 -5.38 -3.90 -4.77
CA PHE A 76 -4.72 -5.03 -4.12
C PHE A 76 -5.34 -6.37 -4.53
N LYS A 77 -6.66 -6.43 -4.59
CA LYS A 77 -7.36 -7.64 -5.05
C LYS A 77 -6.98 -7.98 -6.48
N GLU A 78 -6.88 -7.00 -7.35
CA GLU A 78 -6.48 -7.19 -8.73
C GLU A 78 -5.04 -7.68 -8.83
N MET A 79 -4.14 -7.14 -8.03
CA MET A 79 -2.75 -7.58 -7.99
C MET A 79 -2.66 -9.06 -7.60
N LYS A 80 -3.45 -9.46 -6.61
CA LYS A 80 -3.50 -10.86 -6.20
C LYS A 80 -4.08 -11.75 -7.29
N ARG A 81 -5.15 -11.32 -7.93
CA ARG A 81 -5.79 -12.09 -8.99
C ARG A 81 -4.86 -12.33 -10.17
N ARG A 82 -4.10 -11.32 -10.56
CA ARG A 82 -3.17 -11.41 -11.68
C ARG A 82 -2.07 -12.44 -11.45
N ARG A 83 -1.68 -12.65 -10.20
CA ARG A 83 -0.59 -13.56 -9.85
C ARG A 83 -1.05 -14.98 -9.58
N GLY A 84 -2.37 -15.21 -9.56
CA GLY A 84 -2.92 -16.52 -9.30
C GLY A 84 -3.06 -16.80 -7.81
N SER A 85 -3.20 -18.08 -7.48
CA SER A 85 -3.43 -18.52 -6.11
C SER A 85 -2.11 -18.76 -5.37
N GLY A 86 -2.20 -18.96 -4.07
CA GLY A 86 -1.06 -19.31 -3.23
C GLY A 86 -0.30 -18.10 -2.73
N ASN A 87 1.01 -18.26 -2.55
CA ASN A 87 1.88 -17.24 -1.96
C ASN A 87 2.52 -16.35 -3.02
N ALA A 88 1.72 -15.91 -4.00
CA ALA A 88 2.26 -15.12 -5.09
C ALA A 88 2.61 -13.70 -4.67
N ILE A 89 1.83 -13.11 -3.76
CA ILE A 89 2.08 -11.75 -3.29
C ILE A 89 1.66 -11.60 -1.83
N LYS A 90 2.47 -10.85 -1.07
CA LYS A 90 2.13 -10.44 0.29
C LYS A 90 2.00 -8.93 0.32
N ILE A 91 0.89 -8.44 0.86
CA ILE A 91 0.62 -7.01 0.99
C ILE A 91 0.39 -6.69 2.45
N LYS A 92 1.18 -5.76 2.99
CA LYS A 92 1.04 -5.27 4.36
C LYS A 92 0.79 -3.78 4.35
N ILE A 93 -0.11 -3.32 5.21
CA ILE A 93 -0.33 -1.90 5.45
C ILE A 93 -0.15 -1.67 6.94
N ASN A 94 0.79 -0.79 7.29
CA ASN A 94 1.09 -0.46 8.68
C ASN A 94 0.62 0.96 8.96
N PHE A 95 -0.27 1.11 9.93
CA PHE A 95 -0.76 2.41 10.36
C PHE A 95 -0.02 2.84 11.62
N SER A 96 -0.01 4.13 11.87
CA SER A 96 0.51 4.69 13.10
C SER A 96 -0.29 4.15 14.28
N GLY A 97 0.37 3.88 15.42
CA GLY A 97 -0.31 3.39 16.61
C GLY A 97 -0.68 1.92 16.57
N ASN A 98 -0.15 1.19 15.61
CA ASN A 98 -0.09 -0.27 15.66
C ASN A 98 -1.22 -1.12 15.06
N PRO A 99 -2.20 -0.70 14.30
CA PRO A 99 -2.82 -1.73 13.47
C PRO A 99 -1.94 -2.07 12.28
N ARG A 100 -1.89 -3.37 11.99
CA ARG A 100 -1.26 -3.88 10.77
C ARG A 100 -2.31 -4.68 10.03
N ILE A 101 -2.50 -4.38 8.76
CA ILE A 101 -3.44 -5.08 7.92
C ILE A 101 -2.66 -5.88 6.90
N ILE A 102 -2.97 -7.18 6.81
CA ILE A 102 -2.35 -8.08 5.85
C ILE A 102 -3.43 -8.55 4.88
N PHE A 103 -3.15 -8.38 3.62
CA PHE A 103 -4.04 -8.80 2.54
C PHE A 103 -3.58 -10.11 1.90
#